data_2742610f39ae7df7b9830656a4a81afa
#
_entry.id   2742610f39ae7df7b9830656a4a81afa
#
_cell.length_a   1.000
_cell.length_b   1.000
_cell.length_c   1.000
_cell.angle_alpha   90.00
_cell.angle_beta   90.00
_cell.angle_gamma   90.00
#
_symmetry.space_group_name_H-M   'P 1'
#
loop_
_entity.id
_entity.type
_entity.pdbx_description
1 polymer ?
#
loop_
_entity_poly.entity_id
_entity_poly.type
_entity_poly.pdbx_seq_one_letter_code
_entity_poly.pdbx_strand_id
1 'polypeptide(L)'
;MDELRQRALRLLARREHARAELRKKLAPHAESEEQLDALLEVLAGHRLLSDARYAEMRVSSRSARYGNARLGQELKQQGVSAEETATALAEAGDELLRAHGIWARKFGTLPVDAADRARQTRFLMSRGFSGETIRRLLRGEALDTEDE
;
A
#
# COMPACT_ATOMS: atom_id res chain seq x y z
N MET A 1 -11.88 14.71 27.28
CA MET A 1 -12.18 14.91 25.87
C MET A 1 -11.06 15.57 25.09
N ASP A 2 -10.59 16.69 25.60
CA ASP A 2 -9.51 17.44 24.95
C ASP A 2 -8.21 16.67 24.90
N GLU A 3 -7.89 15.89 25.90
CA GLU A 3 -6.69 15.07 25.93
C GLU A 3 -6.68 14.03 24.81
N LEU A 4 -7.80 13.33 24.59
CA LEU A 4 -7.90 12.32 23.55
C LEU A 4 -7.76 12.98 22.17
N ARG A 5 -8.45 14.11 21.98
CA ARG A 5 -8.36 14.87 20.73
C ARG A 5 -6.94 15.34 20.45
N GLN A 6 -6.27 15.89 21.48
CA GLN A 6 -4.90 16.36 21.35
C GLN A 6 -3.94 15.22 20.99
N ARG A 7 -4.14 14.05 21.59
CA ARG A 7 -3.34 12.87 21.27
C ARG A 7 -3.54 12.47 19.80
N ALA A 8 -4.80 12.47 19.34
CA ALA A 8 -5.12 12.17 17.96
C ALA A 8 -4.45 13.16 17.00
N LEU A 9 -4.54 14.46 17.30
CA LEU A 9 -3.96 15.50 16.47
C LEU A 9 -2.44 15.39 16.41
N ARG A 10 -1.79 15.03 17.51
CA ARG A 10 -0.34 14.81 17.51
C ARG A 10 0.06 13.65 16.61
N LEU A 11 -0.72 12.56 16.63
CA LEU A 11 -0.45 11.41 15.76
C LEU A 11 -0.64 11.79 14.29
N LEU A 12 -1.75 12.47 13.97
CA LEU A 12 -2.06 12.88 12.60
C LEU A 12 -1.09 13.95 12.08
N ALA A 13 -0.50 14.74 12.97
CA ALA A 13 0.51 15.72 12.58
C ALA A 13 1.81 15.06 12.09
N ARG A 14 2.07 13.83 12.53
CA ARG A 14 3.27 13.09 12.10
C ARG A 14 3.11 12.46 10.73
N ARG A 15 1.93 11.90 10.45
CA ARG A 15 1.60 11.29 9.17
C ARG A 15 0.11 11.00 9.09
N GLU A 16 -0.35 10.65 7.90
CA GLU A 16 -1.70 10.14 7.74
C GLU A 16 -1.85 8.80 8.48
N HIS A 17 -3.02 8.58 9.06
CA HIS A 17 -3.38 7.32 9.70
C HIS A 17 -4.69 6.82 9.10
N ALA A 18 -4.83 5.50 8.97
CA ALA A 18 -6.13 4.90 8.68
C ALA A 18 -7.01 5.05 9.91
N ARG A 19 -8.32 5.16 9.71
CA ARG A 19 -9.28 5.29 10.81
C ARG A 19 -9.17 4.13 11.80
N ALA A 20 -9.11 2.90 11.31
CA ALA A 20 -8.96 1.72 12.17
C ALA A 20 -7.63 1.73 12.93
N GLU A 21 -6.57 2.20 12.30
CA GLU A 21 -5.25 2.33 12.93
C GLU A 21 -5.30 3.36 14.06
N LEU A 22 -5.87 4.52 13.80
CA LEU A 22 -5.97 5.59 14.80
C LEU A 22 -6.86 5.14 15.96
N ARG A 23 -7.98 4.48 15.64
CA ARG A 23 -8.88 3.94 16.66
C ARG A 23 -8.13 3.01 17.61
N LYS A 24 -7.35 2.11 17.07
CA LYS A 24 -6.56 1.16 17.87
C LYS A 24 -5.57 1.86 18.78
N LYS A 25 -4.90 2.89 18.28
CA LYS A 25 -3.92 3.66 19.07
C LYS A 25 -4.57 4.48 20.17
N LEU A 26 -5.78 5.00 19.94
CA LEU A 26 -6.48 5.84 20.89
C LEU A 26 -7.31 5.05 21.91
N ALA A 27 -7.70 3.83 21.58
CA ALA A 27 -8.60 3.04 22.43
C ALA A 27 -8.13 2.93 23.88
N PRO A 28 -6.84 2.68 24.19
CA PRO A 28 -6.38 2.58 25.58
C PRO A 28 -6.54 3.88 26.38
N HIS A 29 -6.75 5.01 25.73
CA HIS A 29 -6.84 6.33 26.36
C HIS A 29 -8.26 6.90 26.35
N ALA A 30 -9.19 6.20 25.70
CA ALA A 30 -10.58 6.63 25.63
C ALA A 30 -11.35 6.18 26.88
N GLU A 31 -12.34 7.00 27.29
CA GLU A 31 -13.21 6.66 28.42
C GLU A 31 -14.27 5.63 28.03
N SER A 32 -14.67 5.63 26.75
CA SER A 32 -15.69 4.73 26.22
C SER A 32 -15.53 4.60 24.73
N GLU A 33 -16.17 3.59 24.14
CA GLU A 33 -16.20 3.42 22.69
C GLU A 33 -16.98 4.56 22.02
N GLU A 34 -18.03 5.05 22.70
CA GLU A 34 -18.83 6.16 22.19
C GLU A 34 -18.00 7.45 22.08
N GLN A 35 -17.18 7.72 23.09
CA GLN A 35 -16.28 8.88 23.03
C GLN A 35 -15.30 8.76 21.87
N LEU A 36 -14.72 7.59 21.72
CA LEU A 36 -13.74 7.32 20.66
C LEU A 36 -14.39 7.47 19.28
N ASP A 37 -15.55 6.84 19.07
CA ASP A 37 -16.22 6.89 17.77
C ASP A 37 -16.68 8.30 17.43
N ALA A 38 -17.15 9.06 18.43
CA ALA A 38 -17.55 10.45 18.23
C ALA A 38 -16.36 11.31 17.79
N LEU A 39 -15.20 11.10 18.40
CA LEU A 39 -14.00 11.83 18.03
C LEU A 39 -13.57 11.51 16.60
N LEU A 40 -13.58 10.21 16.24
CA LEU A 40 -13.20 9.81 14.89
C LEU A 40 -14.13 10.42 13.83
N GLU A 41 -15.44 10.50 14.13
CA GLU A 41 -16.41 11.15 13.25
C GLU A 41 -16.10 12.64 13.08
N VAL A 42 -15.79 13.33 14.16
CA VAL A 42 -15.42 14.75 14.09
C VAL A 42 -14.16 14.96 13.25
N LEU A 43 -13.13 14.14 13.47
CA LEU A 43 -11.87 14.24 12.73
C LEU A 43 -12.10 13.98 11.24
N ALA A 44 -12.92 12.98 10.91
CA ALA A 44 -13.25 12.68 9.52
C ALA A 44 -14.05 13.82 8.87
N GLY A 45 -15.01 14.38 9.61
CA GLY A 45 -15.82 15.50 9.15
C GLY A 45 -15.03 16.75 8.85
N HIS A 46 -13.95 16.99 9.60
CA HIS A 46 -13.04 18.10 9.37
C HIS A 46 -11.90 17.76 8.40
N ARG A 47 -11.96 16.59 7.79
CA ARG A 47 -10.94 16.12 6.82
C ARG A 47 -9.55 15.95 7.42
N LEU A 48 -9.48 15.81 8.72
CA LEU A 48 -8.21 15.54 9.43
C LEU A 48 -7.88 14.06 9.43
N LEU A 49 -8.86 13.21 9.16
CA LEU A 49 -8.74 11.76 9.11
C LEU A 49 -9.34 11.28 7.80
N SER A 50 -8.55 10.57 6.98
CA SER A 50 -9.01 10.11 5.67
C SER A 50 -8.29 8.83 5.28
N ASP A 51 -9.03 7.73 5.15
CA ASP A 51 -8.50 6.46 4.68
C ASP A 51 -7.99 6.58 3.24
N ALA A 52 -8.63 7.39 2.42
CA ALA A 52 -8.18 7.61 1.04
C ALA A 52 -6.79 8.25 1.00
N ARG A 53 -6.56 9.29 1.81
CA ARG A 53 -5.24 9.92 1.88
C ARG A 53 -4.20 9.01 2.50
N TYR A 54 -4.59 8.23 3.52
CA TYR A 54 -3.69 7.23 4.10
C TYR A 54 -3.24 6.22 3.05
N ALA A 55 -4.19 5.69 2.28
CA ALA A 55 -3.89 4.71 1.24
C ALA A 55 -2.95 5.32 0.17
N GLU A 56 -3.25 6.53 -0.26
CA GLU A 56 -2.42 7.24 -1.24
C GLU A 56 -0.98 7.43 -0.74
N MET A 57 -0.83 7.88 0.50
CA MET A 57 0.48 8.07 1.12
C MET A 57 1.24 6.76 1.22
N ARG A 58 0.57 5.70 1.68
CA ARG A 58 1.18 4.39 1.86
C ARG A 58 1.67 3.80 0.53
N VAL A 59 0.82 3.86 -0.49
CA VAL A 59 1.17 3.37 -1.83
C VAL A 59 2.30 4.20 -2.42
N SER A 60 2.20 5.52 -2.34
CA SER A 60 3.22 6.42 -2.88
C SER A 60 4.61 6.15 -2.28
N SER A 61 4.68 5.92 -0.97
CA SER A 61 5.96 5.70 -0.29
C SER A 61 6.55 4.31 -0.52
N ARG A 62 5.75 3.33 -0.95
CA ARG A 62 6.18 1.93 -1.02
C ARG A 62 6.11 1.31 -2.42
N SER A 63 5.47 1.97 -3.38
CA SER A 63 5.26 1.40 -4.72
C SER A 63 6.55 1.19 -5.51
N ALA A 64 7.63 1.89 -5.16
CA ALA A 64 8.93 1.70 -5.79
C ALA A 64 9.59 0.38 -5.39
N ARG A 65 9.12 -0.28 -4.32
CA ARG A 65 9.74 -1.50 -3.80
C ARG A 65 8.82 -2.70 -3.78
N TYR A 66 7.49 -2.49 -3.80
CA TYR A 66 6.53 -3.57 -3.59
C TYR A 66 5.42 -3.57 -4.63
N GLY A 67 4.89 -4.75 -4.90
CA GLY A 67 3.81 -4.92 -5.86
C GLY A 67 2.42 -4.71 -5.25
N ASN A 68 1.42 -4.66 -6.11
CA ASN A 68 0.05 -4.35 -5.73
C ASN A 68 -0.58 -5.38 -4.78
N ALA A 69 -0.22 -6.66 -4.90
CA ALA A 69 -0.77 -7.68 -4.01
C ALA A 69 -0.35 -7.41 -2.56
N ARG A 70 0.92 -7.06 -2.34
CA ARG A 70 1.42 -6.75 -1.00
C ARG A 70 0.86 -5.43 -0.48
N LEU A 71 0.87 -4.38 -1.31
CA LEU A 71 0.35 -3.08 -0.90
C LEU A 71 -1.13 -3.15 -0.58
N GLY A 72 -1.89 -3.87 -1.40
CA GLY A 72 -3.33 -4.06 -1.16
C GLY A 72 -3.60 -4.82 0.14
N GLN A 73 -2.79 -5.84 0.44
CA GLN A 73 -2.93 -6.59 1.68
C GLN A 73 -2.61 -5.72 2.90
N GLU A 74 -1.57 -4.89 2.82
CA GLU A 74 -1.23 -3.96 3.90
C GLU A 74 -2.37 -2.98 4.18
N LEU A 75 -2.99 -2.44 3.13
CA LEU A 75 -4.11 -1.53 3.28
C LEU A 75 -5.34 -2.23 3.87
N LYS A 76 -5.60 -3.44 3.42
CA LYS A 76 -6.71 -4.24 3.95
C LYS A 76 -6.54 -4.50 5.45
N GLN A 77 -5.32 -4.81 5.87
CA GLN A 77 -5.01 -5.04 7.29
C GLN A 77 -5.25 -3.80 8.13
N GLN A 78 -5.13 -2.61 7.55
CA GLN A 78 -5.39 -1.35 8.24
C GLN A 78 -6.85 -0.90 8.09
N GLY A 79 -7.72 -1.75 7.55
CA GLY A 79 -9.14 -1.47 7.46
C GLY A 79 -9.57 -0.56 6.33
N VAL A 80 -8.68 -0.29 5.37
CA VAL A 80 -9.04 0.52 4.20
C VAL A 80 -9.95 -0.28 3.28
N SER A 81 -11.00 0.36 2.75
CA SER A 81 -11.97 -0.32 1.89
C SER A 81 -11.32 -0.79 0.58
N ALA A 82 -11.94 -1.81 -0.03
CA ALA A 82 -11.47 -2.32 -1.32
C ALA A 82 -11.50 -1.24 -2.40
N GLU A 83 -12.51 -0.37 -2.38
CA GLU A 83 -12.65 0.72 -3.33
C GLU A 83 -11.52 1.74 -3.20
N GLU A 84 -11.25 2.18 -1.97
CA GLU A 84 -10.19 3.14 -1.71
C GLU A 84 -8.80 2.55 -1.99
N THR A 85 -8.62 1.26 -1.71
CA THR A 85 -7.40 0.53 -2.03
C THR A 85 -7.18 0.50 -3.54
N ALA A 86 -8.22 0.16 -4.31
CA ALA A 86 -8.13 0.09 -5.77
C ALA A 86 -7.77 1.45 -6.37
N THR A 87 -8.37 2.52 -5.86
CA THR A 87 -8.07 3.88 -6.31
C THR A 87 -6.61 4.24 -6.08
N ALA A 88 -6.11 3.96 -4.87
CA ALA A 88 -4.72 4.26 -4.52
C ALA A 88 -3.73 3.47 -5.38
N LEU A 89 -4.02 2.17 -5.60
CA LEU A 89 -3.15 1.33 -6.42
C LEU A 89 -3.13 1.77 -7.88
N ALA A 90 -4.28 2.22 -8.41
CA ALA A 90 -4.36 2.73 -9.78
C ALA A 90 -3.47 3.95 -9.97
N GLU A 91 -3.37 4.81 -8.96
CA GLU A 91 -2.53 6.02 -9.01
C GLU A 91 -1.04 5.71 -9.00
N ALA A 92 -0.65 4.51 -8.58
CA ALA A 92 0.75 4.09 -8.60
C ALA A 92 1.26 3.78 -10.00
N GLY A 93 0.39 3.78 -11.00
CA GLY A 93 0.74 3.52 -12.39
C GLY A 93 0.75 2.04 -12.74
N ASP A 94 1.33 1.74 -13.89
CA ASP A 94 1.36 0.38 -14.42
C ASP A 94 2.26 -0.53 -13.56
N GLU A 95 1.66 -1.55 -12.95
CA GLU A 95 2.40 -2.49 -12.10
C GLU A 95 3.50 -3.23 -12.87
N LEU A 96 3.25 -3.58 -14.13
CA LEU A 96 4.23 -4.28 -14.95
C LEU A 96 5.51 -3.43 -15.13
N LEU A 97 5.36 -2.14 -15.36
CA LEU A 97 6.50 -1.23 -15.49
C LEU A 97 7.26 -1.10 -14.18
N ARG A 98 6.54 -1.05 -13.06
CA ARG A 98 7.18 -1.00 -11.75
C ARG A 98 7.94 -2.29 -11.45
N ALA A 99 7.32 -3.43 -11.77
CA ALA A 99 7.97 -4.74 -11.62
C ALA A 99 9.22 -4.84 -12.48
N HIS A 100 9.16 -4.32 -13.70
CA HIS A 100 10.31 -4.30 -14.60
C HIS A 100 11.50 -3.53 -13.98
N GLY A 101 11.22 -2.37 -13.38
CA GLY A 101 12.28 -1.57 -12.75
C GLY A 101 12.97 -2.31 -11.62
N ILE A 102 12.21 -3.01 -10.79
CA ILE A 102 12.74 -3.79 -9.66
C ILE A 102 13.53 -4.99 -10.18
N TRP A 103 12.97 -5.71 -11.15
CA TRP A 103 13.60 -6.86 -11.79
C TRP A 103 14.92 -6.48 -12.48
N ALA A 104 14.92 -5.37 -13.21
CA ALA A 104 16.10 -4.92 -13.95
C ALA A 104 17.28 -4.64 -13.02
N ARG A 105 17.01 -4.07 -11.86
CA ARG A 105 18.06 -3.78 -10.88
C ARG A 105 18.59 -5.04 -10.21
N LYS A 106 17.72 -6.05 -10.03
CA LYS A 106 18.11 -7.28 -9.33
C LYS A 106 18.72 -8.31 -10.27
N PHE A 107 18.14 -8.53 -11.44
CA PHE A 107 18.54 -9.58 -12.39
C PHE A 107 19.01 -9.01 -13.73
N GLY A 108 18.18 -8.23 -14.37
CA GLY A 108 18.49 -7.59 -15.65
C GLY A 108 18.51 -8.48 -16.88
N THR A 109 18.42 -9.80 -16.70
CA THR A 109 18.49 -10.79 -17.78
C THR A 109 17.36 -11.80 -17.60
N LEU A 110 16.61 -12.08 -18.67
CA LEU A 110 15.53 -13.06 -18.63
C LEU A 110 16.04 -14.43 -18.23
N PRO A 111 15.21 -15.26 -17.58
CA PRO A 111 15.63 -16.59 -17.12
C PRO A 111 16.18 -17.46 -18.25
N VAL A 112 17.30 -18.15 -18.00
CA VAL A 112 17.93 -19.00 -18.98
C VAL A 112 17.48 -20.46 -18.88
N ASP A 113 16.89 -20.84 -17.74
CA ASP A 113 16.39 -22.21 -17.53
C ASP A 113 15.29 -22.19 -16.46
N ALA A 114 14.73 -23.37 -16.16
CA ALA A 114 13.64 -23.49 -15.20
C ALA A 114 14.04 -23.09 -13.78
N ALA A 115 15.27 -23.43 -13.37
CA ALA A 115 15.77 -23.09 -12.04
C ALA A 115 15.92 -21.57 -11.87
N ASP A 116 16.46 -20.91 -12.90
CA ASP A 116 16.60 -19.46 -12.90
C ASP A 116 15.24 -18.78 -12.90
N ARG A 117 14.30 -19.30 -13.69
CA ARG A 117 12.93 -18.78 -13.72
C ARG A 117 12.28 -18.87 -12.34
N ALA A 118 12.44 -20.01 -11.66
CA ALA A 118 11.89 -20.19 -10.31
C ALA A 118 12.51 -19.20 -9.33
N ARG A 119 13.79 -18.96 -9.44
CA ARG A 119 14.51 -18.01 -8.58
C ARG A 119 14.00 -16.58 -8.76
N GLN A 120 13.87 -16.14 -10.00
CA GLN A 120 13.36 -14.80 -10.32
C GLN A 120 11.90 -14.64 -9.90
N THR A 121 11.08 -15.68 -10.12
CA THR A 121 9.68 -15.69 -9.71
C THR A 121 9.54 -15.54 -8.19
N ARG A 122 10.33 -16.32 -7.43
CA ARG A 122 10.26 -16.26 -5.96
C ARG A 122 10.62 -14.86 -5.44
N PHE A 123 11.63 -14.23 -6.03
CA PHE A 123 12.00 -12.87 -5.63
C PHE A 123 10.86 -11.89 -5.87
N LEU A 124 10.25 -11.93 -7.06
CA LEU A 124 9.16 -11.02 -7.42
C LEU A 124 7.91 -11.27 -6.58
N MET A 125 7.62 -12.53 -6.27
CA MET A 125 6.52 -12.88 -5.38
C MET A 125 6.76 -12.33 -3.97
N SER A 126 7.99 -12.40 -3.49
CA SER A 126 8.33 -11.88 -2.17
C SER A 126 8.16 -10.37 -2.09
N ARG A 127 8.27 -9.69 -3.23
CA ARG A 127 8.02 -8.24 -3.31
C ARG A 127 6.54 -7.92 -3.49
N GLY A 128 5.68 -8.92 -3.60
CA GLY A 128 4.25 -8.73 -3.63
C GLY A 128 3.64 -8.51 -5.01
N PHE A 129 4.32 -8.94 -6.07
CA PHE A 129 3.74 -8.90 -7.42
C PHE A 129 2.89 -10.13 -7.66
N SER A 130 1.82 -9.98 -8.45
CA SER A 130 0.92 -11.08 -8.78
C SER A 130 1.59 -12.06 -9.75
N GLY A 131 1.10 -13.31 -9.76
CA GLY A 131 1.58 -14.32 -10.70
C GLY A 131 1.41 -13.89 -12.15
N GLU A 132 0.32 -13.22 -12.47
CA GLU A 132 0.09 -12.71 -13.83
C GLU A 132 1.13 -11.68 -14.24
N THR A 133 1.38 -10.70 -13.38
CA THR A 133 2.40 -9.67 -13.64
C THR A 133 3.78 -10.30 -13.83
N ILE A 134 4.11 -11.26 -12.96
CA ILE A 134 5.41 -11.96 -13.05
C ILE A 134 5.52 -12.71 -14.36
N ARG A 135 4.48 -13.44 -14.77
CA ARG A 135 4.50 -14.18 -16.05
C ARG A 135 4.69 -13.24 -17.23
N ARG A 136 3.98 -12.11 -17.23
CA ARG A 136 4.11 -11.12 -18.30
C ARG A 136 5.52 -10.54 -18.36
N LEU A 137 6.07 -10.20 -17.19
CA LEU A 137 7.42 -9.66 -17.09
C LEU A 137 8.45 -10.65 -17.64
N LEU A 138 8.38 -11.91 -17.22
CA LEU A 138 9.35 -12.93 -17.59
C LEU A 138 9.20 -13.42 -19.04
N ARG A 139 8.10 -13.05 -19.71
CA ARG A 139 7.97 -13.21 -21.17
C ARG A 139 8.61 -12.07 -21.95
N GLY A 140 9.13 -11.05 -21.27
CA GLY A 140 9.72 -9.90 -21.91
C GLY A 140 8.73 -8.83 -22.35
N GLU A 141 7.48 -8.90 -21.88
CA GLU A 141 6.41 -8.00 -22.33
C GLU A 141 6.68 -6.54 -22.02
N ALA A 142 7.25 -6.24 -20.84
CA ALA A 142 7.58 -4.86 -20.46
C ALA A 142 8.72 -4.28 -21.33
N LEU A 143 9.62 -5.13 -21.82
CA LEU A 143 10.70 -4.71 -22.70
C LEU A 143 10.17 -4.29 -24.07
N ASP A 144 9.17 -5.00 -24.57
CA ASP A 144 8.53 -4.68 -25.85
C ASP A 144 7.84 -3.31 -25.78
N THR A 145 7.29 -2.96 -24.64
CA THR A 145 6.63 -1.66 -24.41
C THR A 145 7.64 -0.50 -24.45
N GLU A 146 8.84 -0.73 -23.96
CA GLU A 146 9.89 0.30 -23.93
C GLU A 146 10.46 0.64 -25.30
N ASP A 147 10.37 -0.30 -26.24
CA ASP A 147 10.91 -0.12 -27.59
C ASP A 147 9.98 0.72 -28.47
N GLU A 148 8.78 1.03 -28.00
CA GLU A 148 7.83 1.90 -28.72
C GLU A 148 7.96 3.35 -28.28
#